data_0b1a122180a63e9968a40ecedf5c2d92
#
_entry.id   0b1a122180a63e9968a40ecedf5c2d92
#
_cell.length_a   1.000
_cell.length_b   1.000
_cell.length_c   1.000
_cell.angle_alpha   90.00
_cell.angle_beta   90.00
_cell.angle_gamma   90.00
#
_symmetry.space_group_name_H-M   'P 1'
#
loop_
_entity.id
_entity.type
_entity.pdbx_description
1 polymer ?
#
loop_
_entity_poly.entity_id
_entity_poly.type
_entity_poly.pdbx_seq_one_letter_code
_entity_poly.pdbx_strand_id
1 'polypeptide(L)'
;MNLQTIHHIAIIASDYRRSKHFYVDLLGFEIVRENARPQRRDVKLDLKLGSCELELFCVPGAPERPSYPEACGLRHLAFRVEDVEETARALRSRGIETEPIRWDAYTGKRMTFFHDPDGLPLELHE
;
A
#
# COMPACT_ATOMS: atom_id res chain seq x y z
N MET A 1 22.69 -12.56 14.86
CA MET A 1 21.34 -12.46 14.28
C MET A 1 21.50 -12.19 12.78
N ASN A 2 20.74 -12.87 11.94
CA ASN A 2 20.86 -12.74 10.48
C ASN A 2 19.49 -12.48 9.85
N LEU A 3 19.05 -11.22 9.86
CA LEU A 3 17.84 -10.77 9.16
C LEU A 3 18.25 -10.35 7.75
N GLN A 4 17.92 -11.12 6.74
CA GLN A 4 18.44 -10.95 5.38
C GLN A 4 17.60 -10.00 4.52
N THR A 5 16.29 -10.19 4.49
CA THR A 5 15.38 -9.42 3.63
C THR A 5 14.00 -9.30 4.29
N ILE A 6 13.19 -8.38 3.78
CA ILE A 6 11.77 -8.34 4.11
C ILE A 6 11.08 -9.46 3.33
N HIS A 7 10.47 -10.43 4.04
CA HIS A 7 9.72 -11.51 3.42
C HIS A 7 8.33 -11.03 2.96
N HIS A 8 7.59 -10.38 3.85
CA HIS A 8 6.29 -9.78 3.55
C HIS A 8 5.97 -8.60 4.45
N ILE A 9 5.03 -7.80 4.01
CA ILE A 9 4.42 -6.71 4.77
C ILE A 9 2.92 -7.01 4.85
N ALA A 10 2.35 -6.98 6.05
CA ALA A 10 0.93 -7.25 6.26
C ALA A 10 0.17 -5.95 6.52
N ILE A 11 -0.96 -5.78 5.83
CA ILE A 11 -1.85 -4.63 5.93
C ILE A 11 -3.25 -5.11 6.27
N ILE A 12 -3.90 -4.45 7.22
CA ILE A 12 -5.32 -4.65 7.50
C ILE A 12 -6.13 -3.74 6.58
N ALA A 13 -7.09 -4.31 5.86
CA ALA A 13 -8.05 -3.62 5.03
C ALA A 13 -9.49 -3.89 5.52
N SER A 14 -10.37 -2.90 5.43
CA SER A 14 -11.73 -3.03 5.93
C SER A 14 -12.71 -3.65 4.93
N ASP A 15 -12.39 -3.57 3.63
CA ASP A 15 -13.27 -4.04 2.54
C ASP A 15 -12.47 -4.77 1.48
N TYR A 16 -12.75 -6.06 1.31
CA TYR A 16 -12.06 -6.94 0.36
C TYR A 16 -12.19 -6.46 -1.10
N ARG A 17 -13.40 -6.14 -1.54
CA ARG A 17 -13.63 -5.76 -2.95
C ARG A 17 -12.94 -4.46 -3.29
N ARG A 18 -13.07 -3.47 -2.42
CA ARG A 18 -12.48 -2.15 -2.60
C ARG A 18 -10.95 -2.21 -2.57
N SER A 19 -10.38 -2.94 -1.63
CA SER A 19 -8.92 -3.08 -1.53
C SER A 19 -8.33 -3.94 -2.64
N LYS A 20 -8.99 -5.03 -3.03
CA LYS A 20 -8.57 -5.81 -4.19
C LYS A 20 -8.59 -4.97 -5.47
N HIS A 21 -9.67 -4.23 -5.72
CA HIS A 21 -9.75 -3.33 -6.86
C HIS A 21 -8.60 -2.32 -6.86
N PHE A 22 -8.32 -1.70 -5.71
CA PHE A 22 -7.25 -0.73 -5.60
C PHE A 22 -5.87 -1.34 -5.88
N TYR A 23 -5.47 -2.37 -5.15
CA TYR A 23 -4.12 -2.93 -5.26
C TYR A 23 -3.90 -3.74 -6.55
N VAL A 24 -4.89 -4.49 -7.00
CA VAL A 24 -4.75 -5.36 -8.18
C VAL A 24 -5.10 -4.61 -9.46
N ASP A 25 -6.30 -4.03 -9.55
CA ASP A 25 -6.77 -3.46 -10.82
C ASP A 25 -6.16 -2.07 -11.06
N LEU A 26 -6.06 -1.21 -10.04
CA LEU A 26 -5.55 0.15 -10.20
C LEU A 26 -4.02 0.23 -10.08
N LEU A 27 -3.41 -0.43 -9.09
CA LEU A 27 -1.95 -0.42 -8.93
C LEU A 27 -1.23 -1.50 -9.73
N GLY A 28 -1.93 -2.56 -10.16
CA GLY A 28 -1.38 -3.60 -11.02
C GLY A 28 -0.59 -4.69 -10.29
N PHE A 29 -0.80 -4.88 -8.99
CA PHE A 29 -0.14 -5.96 -8.26
C PHE A 29 -0.70 -7.32 -8.67
N GLU A 30 0.19 -8.30 -8.85
CA GLU A 30 -0.14 -9.67 -9.17
C GLU A 30 -0.59 -10.43 -7.93
N ILE A 31 -1.69 -11.20 -8.06
CA ILE A 31 -2.16 -12.08 -6.98
C ILE A 31 -1.30 -13.34 -6.95
N VAL A 32 -0.73 -13.64 -5.80
CA VAL A 32 0.02 -14.89 -5.53
C VAL A 32 -0.93 -15.94 -4.96
N ARG A 33 -1.71 -15.58 -3.95
CA ARG A 33 -2.67 -16.46 -3.27
C ARG A 33 -3.87 -15.63 -2.81
N GLU A 34 -5.03 -16.28 -2.76
CA GLU A 34 -6.26 -15.69 -2.27
C GLU A 34 -7.04 -16.73 -1.47
N ASN A 35 -7.27 -16.46 -0.20
CA ASN A 35 -7.89 -17.42 0.70
C ASN A 35 -8.99 -16.78 1.55
N ALA A 36 -10.22 -17.26 1.38
CA ALA A 36 -11.26 -17.01 2.36
C ALA A 36 -10.96 -17.80 3.64
N ARG A 37 -11.10 -17.15 4.80
CA ARG A 37 -10.89 -17.77 6.11
C ARG A 37 -12.17 -17.69 6.95
N PRO A 38 -13.14 -18.63 6.75
CA PRO A 38 -14.47 -18.53 7.37
C PRO A 38 -14.43 -18.46 8.89
N GLN A 39 -13.49 -19.20 9.54
CA GLN A 39 -13.37 -19.19 11.00
C GLN A 39 -12.92 -17.82 11.56
N ARG A 40 -12.23 -17.03 10.75
CA ARG A 40 -11.79 -15.66 11.08
C ARG A 40 -12.68 -14.59 10.49
N ARG A 41 -13.65 -14.98 9.65
CA ARG A 41 -14.57 -14.08 8.94
C ARG A 41 -13.84 -13.02 8.11
N ASP A 42 -12.71 -13.40 7.48
CA ASP A 42 -11.91 -12.50 6.65
C ASP A 42 -11.45 -13.17 5.36
N VAL A 43 -10.81 -12.39 4.52
CA VAL A 43 -10.12 -12.86 3.32
C VAL A 43 -8.66 -12.41 3.38
N LYS A 44 -7.74 -13.33 3.16
CA LYS A 44 -6.32 -13.04 3.02
C LYS A 44 -5.95 -13.03 1.55
N LEU A 45 -5.44 -11.91 1.06
CA LEU A 45 -5.00 -11.71 -0.31
C LEU A 45 -3.50 -11.42 -0.32
N ASP A 46 -2.72 -12.31 -0.90
CA ASP A 46 -1.26 -12.17 -0.99
C ASP A 46 -0.88 -11.68 -2.39
N LEU A 47 -0.18 -10.56 -2.45
CA LEU A 47 0.23 -9.87 -3.66
C LEU A 47 1.76 -9.91 -3.81
N LYS A 48 2.24 -9.93 -5.05
CA LYS A 48 3.66 -9.86 -5.35
C LYS A 48 4.14 -8.40 -5.31
N LEU A 49 5.22 -8.17 -4.59
CA LEU A 49 5.89 -6.87 -4.46
C LEU A 49 7.40 -7.06 -4.62
N GLY A 50 7.91 -7.05 -5.85
CA GLY A 50 9.33 -7.31 -6.12
C GLY A 50 9.78 -8.66 -5.55
N SER A 51 10.73 -8.62 -4.61
CA SER A 51 11.25 -9.81 -3.90
C SER A 51 10.50 -10.15 -2.61
N CYS A 52 9.50 -9.37 -2.21
CA CYS A 52 8.67 -9.65 -1.04
C CYS A 52 7.18 -9.74 -1.43
N GLU A 53 6.34 -10.08 -0.46
CA GLU A 53 4.89 -10.11 -0.63
C GLU A 53 4.22 -8.99 0.16
N LEU A 54 3.08 -8.55 -0.34
CA LEU A 54 2.16 -7.69 0.38
C LEU A 54 0.92 -8.52 0.74
N GLU A 55 0.69 -8.75 2.04
CA GLU A 55 -0.44 -9.52 2.51
C GLU A 55 -1.57 -8.58 2.96
N LEU A 56 -2.70 -8.63 2.28
CA LEU A 56 -3.89 -7.90 2.69
C LEU A 56 -4.80 -8.81 3.51
N PHE A 57 -5.00 -8.46 4.77
CA PHE A 57 -5.99 -9.08 5.63
C PHE A 57 -7.26 -8.24 5.60
N CYS A 58 -8.23 -8.69 4.81
CA CYS A 58 -9.49 -7.96 4.61
C CYS A 58 -10.48 -8.35 5.71
N VAL A 59 -10.53 -7.54 6.75
CA VAL A 59 -11.30 -7.78 7.98
C VAL A 59 -12.48 -6.81 8.04
N PRO A 60 -13.71 -7.28 7.73
CA PRO A 60 -14.89 -6.41 7.85
C PRO A 60 -15.06 -5.86 9.27
N GLY A 61 -15.30 -4.56 9.39
CA GLY A 61 -15.45 -3.91 10.68
C GLY A 61 -14.12 -3.61 11.41
N ALA A 62 -12.97 -3.77 10.77
CA ALA A 62 -11.71 -3.34 11.35
C ALA A 62 -11.75 -1.86 11.72
N PRO A 63 -11.20 -1.46 12.89
CA PRO A 63 -11.13 -0.05 13.27
C PRO A 63 -10.36 0.79 12.26
N GLU A 64 -10.76 2.03 12.10
CA GLU A 64 -10.02 2.98 11.27
C GLU A 64 -8.60 3.18 11.81
N ARG A 65 -7.63 3.33 10.90
CA ARG A 65 -6.26 3.63 11.33
C ARG A 65 -6.19 5.02 11.95
N PRO A 66 -5.52 5.20 13.09
CA PRO A 66 -5.29 6.53 13.64
C PRO A 66 -4.29 7.31 12.77
N SER A 67 -4.69 8.54 12.45
CA SER A 67 -3.83 9.54 11.80
C SER A 67 -3.99 10.84 12.55
N TYR A 68 -2.92 11.60 12.74
CA TYR A 68 -2.95 12.91 13.39
C TYR A 68 -3.63 12.97 14.80
N PRO A 69 -2.94 12.58 15.88
CA PRO A 69 -1.54 12.15 15.91
C PRO A 69 -1.36 10.72 15.41
N GLU A 70 -0.22 10.46 14.81
CA GLU A 70 0.14 9.12 14.37
C GLU A 70 0.45 8.22 15.55
N ALA A 71 -0.08 6.99 15.52
CA ALA A 71 0.25 5.98 16.52
C ALA A 71 1.60 5.33 16.19
N CYS A 72 2.23 4.73 17.21
CA CYS A 72 3.41 3.91 17.00
C CYS A 72 3.11 2.75 16.04
N GLY A 73 4.07 2.42 15.19
CA GLY A 73 3.95 1.36 14.20
C GLY A 73 4.30 1.83 12.79
N LEU A 74 3.84 1.10 11.80
CA LEU A 74 4.11 1.44 10.40
C LEU A 74 3.42 2.77 10.03
N ARG A 75 4.22 3.77 9.66
CA ARG A 75 3.72 5.09 9.28
C ARG A 75 3.16 5.09 7.85
N HIS A 76 3.94 4.60 6.91
CA HIS A 76 3.58 4.50 5.50
C HIS A 76 4.38 3.39 4.80
N LEU A 77 4.02 3.09 3.58
CA LEU A 77 4.72 2.18 2.70
C LEU A 77 5.21 2.96 1.48
N ALA A 78 6.51 2.91 1.21
CA ALA A 78 7.10 3.62 0.08
C ALA A 78 7.47 2.66 -1.05
N PHE A 79 7.13 3.05 -2.28
CA PHE A 79 7.49 2.33 -3.51
C PHE A 79 8.54 3.14 -4.27
N ARG A 80 9.62 2.47 -4.66
CA ARG A 80 10.59 3.07 -5.57
C ARG A 80 10.04 3.10 -6.99
N VAL A 81 10.15 4.25 -7.63
CA VAL A 81 9.76 4.46 -9.03
C VAL A 81 10.90 5.18 -9.77
N GLU A 82 10.94 5.03 -11.09
CA GLU A 82 11.94 5.72 -11.91
C GLU A 82 11.59 7.21 -12.10
N ASP A 83 10.31 7.52 -12.25
CA ASP A 83 9.80 8.88 -12.44
C ASP A 83 8.51 9.05 -11.61
N VAL A 84 8.60 9.88 -10.57
CA VAL A 84 7.48 10.19 -9.68
C VAL A 84 6.38 10.95 -10.41
N GLU A 85 6.73 11.87 -11.33
CA GLU A 85 5.75 12.68 -12.04
C GLU A 85 4.92 11.83 -13.02
N GLU A 86 5.58 10.97 -13.77
CA GLU A 86 4.91 10.04 -14.69
C GLU A 86 4.00 9.08 -13.93
N THR A 87 4.50 8.48 -12.85
CA THR A 87 3.73 7.54 -12.03
C THR A 87 2.55 8.22 -11.35
N ALA A 88 2.73 9.43 -10.80
CA ALA A 88 1.63 10.20 -10.21
C ALA A 88 0.57 10.58 -11.26
N ARG A 89 0.98 10.90 -12.48
CA ARG A 89 0.05 11.16 -13.59
C ARG A 89 -0.76 9.89 -13.93
N ALA A 90 -0.11 8.73 -13.97
CA ALA A 90 -0.77 7.45 -14.22
C ALA A 90 -1.78 7.10 -13.10
N LEU A 91 -1.43 7.35 -11.83
CA LEU A 91 -2.37 7.20 -10.70
C LEU A 91 -3.60 8.10 -10.85
N ARG A 92 -3.38 9.39 -11.12
CA ARG A 92 -4.49 10.34 -11.32
C ARG A 92 -5.39 9.96 -12.48
N SER A 93 -4.85 9.43 -13.58
CA SER A 93 -5.66 8.95 -14.71
C SER A 93 -6.55 7.76 -14.36
N ARG A 94 -6.25 7.06 -13.29
CA ARG A 94 -7.03 5.94 -12.73
C ARG A 94 -7.93 6.37 -11.56
N GLY A 95 -8.06 7.69 -11.32
CA GLY A 95 -8.89 8.21 -10.26
C GLY A 95 -8.28 8.20 -8.87
N ILE A 96 -6.97 7.94 -8.76
CA ILE A 96 -6.25 7.99 -7.48
C ILE A 96 -5.62 9.37 -7.31
N GLU A 97 -6.06 10.09 -6.29
CA GLU A 97 -5.50 11.41 -5.97
C GLU A 97 -4.07 11.26 -5.40
N THR A 98 -3.21 12.18 -5.78
CA THR A 98 -1.85 12.29 -5.24
C THR A 98 -1.65 13.68 -4.64
N GLU A 99 -0.83 13.76 -3.60
CA GLU A 99 -0.37 15.05 -3.09
C GLU A 99 0.50 15.77 -4.14
N PRO A 100 0.77 17.08 -3.98
CA PRO A 100 1.77 17.77 -4.79
C PRO A 100 3.15 17.11 -4.68
N ILE A 101 3.83 16.95 -5.81
CA ILE A 101 5.19 16.41 -5.84
C ILE A 101 6.12 17.40 -5.14
N ARG A 102 6.99 16.88 -4.30
CA ARG A 102 8.01 17.65 -3.58
C ARG A 102 9.35 16.93 -3.59
N TRP A 103 10.38 17.65 -3.23
CA TRP A 103 11.71 17.12 -3.08
C TRP A 103 11.93 16.67 -1.64
N ASP A 104 12.44 15.47 -1.47
CA ASP A 104 12.93 15.01 -0.18
C ASP A 104 14.23 15.79 0.15
N ALA A 105 14.19 16.56 1.24
CA ALA A 105 15.33 17.39 1.64
C ALA A 105 16.59 16.58 2.01
N TYR A 106 16.42 15.32 2.37
CA TYR A 106 17.54 14.46 2.80
C TYR A 106 18.14 13.64 1.66
N THR A 107 17.36 13.24 0.68
CA THR A 107 17.83 12.42 -0.45
C THR A 107 18.03 13.23 -1.73
N GLY A 108 17.42 14.41 -1.83
CA GLY A 108 17.42 15.21 -3.05
C GLY A 108 16.60 14.60 -4.18
N LYS A 109 15.71 13.65 -3.87
CA LYS A 109 14.87 12.94 -4.82
C LYS A 109 13.44 13.44 -4.77
N ARG A 110 12.71 13.29 -5.89
CA ARG A 110 11.28 13.60 -5.94
C ARG A 110 10.47 12.53 -5.22
N MET A 111 9.42 12.96 -4.57
CA MET A 111 8.50 12.08 -3.85
C MET A 111 7.11 12.67 -3.81
N THR A 112 6.10 11.83 -3.62
CA THR A 112 4.73 12.23 -3.33
C THR A 112 3.99 11.13 -2.60
N PHE A 113 2.87 11.50 -1.97
CA PHE A 113 1.99 10.56 -1.26
C PHE A 113 0.65 10.41 -1.97
N PHE A 114 0.08 9.23 -1.80
CA PHE A 114 -1.31 8.89 -2.08
C PHE A 114 -1.79 7.95 -0.97
N HIS A 115 -3.04 7.53 -0.98
CA HIS A 115 -3.60 6.74 0.10
C HIS A 115 -4.32 5.52 -0.44
N ASP A 116 -4.26 4.42 0.31
CA ASP A 116 -5.10 3.28 0.03
C ASP A 116 -6.56 3.56 0.47
N PRO A 117 -7.53 2.66 0.16
CA PRO A 117 -8.92 2.87 0.52
C PRO A 117 -9.20 3.05 2.02
N ASP A 118 -8.33 2.58 2.89
CA ASP A 118 -8.45 2.70 4.34
C ASP A 118 -7.57 3.81 4.94
N GLY A 119 -6.99 4.65 4.07
CA GLY A 119 -6.22 5.81 4.48
C GLY A 119 -4.76 5.51 4.85
N LEU A 120 -4.25 4.31 4.55
CA LEU A 120 -2.82 4.05 4.70
C LEU A 120 -2.04 4.93 3.73
N PRO A 121 -1.12 5.78 4.21
CA PRO A 121 -0.28 6.55 3.32
C PRO A 121 0.66 5.64 2.52
N LEU A 122 0.71 5.87 1.22
CA LEU A 122 1.59 5.21 0.28
C LEU A 122 2.46 6.28 -0.38
N GLU A 123 3.74 6.02 -0.52
CA GLU A 123 4.71 6.97 -1.06
C GLU A 123 5.27 6.49 -2.40
N LEU A 124 5.39 7.40 -3.36
CA LEU A 124 6.24 7.23 -4.52
C LEU A 124 7.56 7.96 -4.26
N HIS A 125 8.69 7.29 -4.46
CA HIS A 125 10.03 7.84 -4.25
C HIS A 125 10.99 7.41 -5.36
N GLU A 126 11.78 8.34 -5.90
CA GLU A 126 12.86 8.06 -6.87
C GLU A 126 14.11 7.46 -6.25
#